data_7c22f630e5770f36735333e660a84bec
#
_entry.id   7c22f630e5770f36735333e660a84bec
#
_cell.length_a   1.000
_cell.length_b   1.000
_cell.length_c   1.000
_cell.angle_alpha   90.00
_cell.angle_beta   90.00
_cell.angle_gamma   90.00
#
_symmetry.space_group_name_H-M   'P 1'
#
loop_
_entity.id
_entity.type
_entity.pdbx_description
1 polymer ?
#
loop_
_entity_poly.entity_id
_entity_poly.type
_entity_poly.pdbx_seq_one_letter_code
_entity_poly.pdbx_strand_id
1 'polypeptide(L)'
;FPSTGPLRPPYRPCRRRKYEESILAEAMSAVQAARDAGADAGADAIEIGIPFSDPVMDGPIIQEASELALRDGASPVTVLDTLRTIDAGVPLAVMTYYNLAFHMGHERFASSLYEAGVRAAILPDLPLEEVGPWARAADPAGIETVMLAAPTAPDERLPRVVARSRGFVYAVGLLGVTGERDALAASSLVIARRLKAITDKPVLVGVGVSNAQQAAEVSQVADGCVI
;
A
#
# COMPACT_ATOMS: atom_id res chain seq x y z
N PHE A 1 0.27 6.26 -3.04
CA PHE A 1 -1.00 6.96 -3.34
C PHE A 1 -0.71 7.99 -4.38
N PRO A 2 -1.49 8.13 -5.45
CA PRO A 2 -1.32 9.21 -6.38
C PRO A 2 -1.43 10.53 -5.60
N SER A 3 -0.52 11.45 -5.86
CA SER A 3 -0.60 12.80 -5.34
C SER A 3 -2.00 13.32 -5.63
N THR A 4 -2.78 13.52 -4.61
CA THR A 4 -4.13 14.04 -4.72
C THR A 4 -4.07 15.39 -5.40
N GLY A 5 -4.58 15.47 -6.61
CA GLY A 5 -5.05 16.72 -7.15
C GLY A 5 -6.05 17.34 -6.16
N PRO A 6 -6.36 18.62 -6.26
CA PRO A 6 -7.13 19.34 -5.27
C PRO A 6 -8.42 18.60 -4.93
N LEU A 7 -8.61 18.29 -3.64
CA LEU A 7 -9.82 17.68 -3.11
C LEU A 7 -11.03 18.46 -3.59
N ARG A 8 -11.97 17.78 -4.22
CA ARG A 8 -13.21 18.38 -4.71
C ARG A 8 -14.09 18.84 -3.54
N PRO A 9 -14.92 19.88 -3.73
CA PRO A 9 -15.77 20.44 -2.68
C PRO A 9 -16.83 19.44 -2.17
N PRO A 10 -17.41 19.68 -0.99
CA PRO A 10 -18.21 18.72 -0.26
C PRO A 10 -19.45 18.24 -1.02
N TYR A 11 -19.64 16.97 -0.89
CA TYR A 11 -20.66 16.07 -1.36
C TYR A 11 -22.11 16.56 -1.21
N ARG A 12 -22.93 16.33 -2.26
CA ARG A 12 -24.41 16.37 -2.21
C ARG A 12 -24.97 14.95 -2.28
N PRO A 13 -25.86 14.53 -1.39
CA PRO A 13 -26.42 13.18 -1.41
C PRO A 13 -27.32 12.94 -2.62
N CYS A 14 -27.09 11.87 -3.36
CA CYS A 14 -27.89 11.42 -4.49
C CYS A 14 -28.31 9.95 -4.36
N ARG A 15 -29.43 9.59 -4.96
CA ARG A 15 -30.22 8.38 -4.74
C ARG A 15 -29.49 7.06 -5.05
N ARG A 16 -29.68 6.04 -4.20
CA ARG A 16 -28.99 4.77 -4.05
C ARG A 16 -28.66 3.93 -5.31
N ARG A 17 -29.42 3.97 -6.39
CA ARG A 17 -29.24 3.13 -7.57
C ARG A 17 -28.30 3.68 -8.67
N LYS A 18 -28.10 4.98 -8.73
CA LYS A 18 -27.11 5.59 -9.64
C LYS A 18 -25.69 5.62 -9.06
N TYR A 19 -25.56 5.29 -7.80
CA TYR A 19 -24.31 5.42 -7.04
C TYR A 19 -23.35 4.26 -7.25
N GLU A 20 -23.86 3.01 -7.32
CA GLU A 20 -22.99 1.83 -7.51
C GLU A 20 -22.24 1.88 -8.84
N GLU A 21 -22.88 2.34 -9.91
CA GLU A 21 -22.24 2.51 -11.21
C GLU A 21 -21.27 3.72 -11.23
N SER A 22 -21.54 4.78 -10.46
CA SER A 22 -20.69 5.98 -10.47
C SER A 22 -19.44 5.82 -9.60
N ILE A 23 -19.52 5.09 -8.47
CA ILE A 23 -18.39 4.84 -7.57
C ILE A 23 -17.41 3.85 -8.20
N LEU A 24 -17.91 2.79 -8.82
CA LEU A 24 -17.10 1.89 -9.64
C LEU A 24 -16.44 2.63 -10.80
N ALA A 25 -17.18 3.53 -11.47
CA ALA A 25 -16.64 4.36 -12.54
C ALA A 25 -15.62 5.39 -12.03
N GLU A 26 -15.82 5.96 -10.83
CA GLU A 26 -14.86 6.89 -10.22
C GLU A 26 -13.61 6.17 -9.69
N ALA A 27 -13.76 4.99 -9.09
CA ALA A 27 -12.63 4.14 -8.69
C ALA A 27 -11.86 3.63 -9.91
N MET A 28 -12.55 3.18 -10.95
CA MET A 28 -11.95 2.82 -12.23
C MET A 28 -11.27 4.03 -12.89
N SER A 29 -11.89 5.21 -12.86
CA SER A 29 -11.30 6.44 -13.34
C SER A 29 -10.08 6.87 -12.53
N ALA A 30 -10.06 6.65 -11.20
CA ALA A 30 -8.92 6.95 -10.36
C ALA A 30 -7.75 5.98 -10.60
N VAL A 31 -8.01 4.68 -10.73
CA VAL A 31 -6.98 3.70 -11.09
C VAL A 31 -6.51 3.90 -12.53
N GLN A 32 -7.41 4.20 -13.46
CA GLN A 32 -7.06 4.54 -14.82
C GLN A 32 -6.26 5.85 -14.89
N ALA A 33 -6.67 6.87 -14.14
CA ALA A 33 -5.94 8.13 -14.04
C ALA A 33 -4.58 7.96 -13.34
N ALA A 34 -4.49 7.10 -12.33
CA ALA A 34 -3.23 6.74 -11.69
C ALA A 34 -2.32 5.93 -12.63
N ARG A 35 -2.90 5.05 -13.47
CA ARG A 35 -2.19 4.38 -14.56
C ARG A 35 -1.68 5.37 -15.59
N ASP A 36 -2.56 6.22 -16.10
CA ASP A 36 -2.23 7.17 -17.15
C ASP A 36 -1.21 8.21 -16.64
N ALA A 37 -1.42 8.73 -15.43
CA ALA A 37 -0.45 9.59 -14.75
C ALA A 37 0.81 8.84 -14.31
N GLY A 38 0.68 7.59 -13.86
CA GLY A 38 1.79 6.75 -13.44
C GLY A 38 2.61 6.23 -14.62
N ALA A 39 1.99 5.78 -15.70
CA ALA A 39 2.69 5.35 -16.90
C ALA A 39 3.40 6.54 -17.56
N ASP A 40 2.76 7.69 -17.63
CA ASP A 40 3.35 8.93 -18.14
C ASP A 40 4.40 9.52 -17.18
N ALA A 41 4.25 9.32 -15.88
CA ALA A 41 5.20 9.73 -14.84
C ALA A 41 6.30 8.67 -14.55
N GLY A 42 6.20 7.49 -15.15
CA GLY A 42 7.19 6.41 -15.00
C GLY A 42 7.09 5.66 -13.67
N ALA A 43 5.89 5.48 -13.12
CA ALA A 43 5.68 4.61 -11.95
C ALA A 43 5.92 3.14 -12.32
N ASP A 44 6.74 2.44 -11.52
CA ASP A 44 7.09 1.03 -11.74
C ASP A 44 6.03 0.06 -11.20
N ALA A 45 5.20 0.49 -10.26
CA ALA A 45 4.09 -0.26 -9.67
C ALA A 45 3.02 0.68 -9.10
N ILE A 46 1.80 0.18 -8.93
CA ILE A 46 0.69 0.92 -8.31
C ILE A 46 0.24 0.18 -7.04
N GLU A 47 0.14 0.93 -5.94
CA GLU A 47 -0.39 0.43 -4.68
C GLU A 47 -1.87 0.83 -4.52
N ILE A 48 -2.71 -0.16 -4.24
CA ILE A 48 -4.15 -0.01 -4.05
C ILE A 48 -4.48 -0.20 -2.57
N GLY A 49 -5.04 0.81 -1.94
CA GLY A 49 -5.59 0.70 -0.59
C GLY A 49 -6.99 0.06 -0.61
N ILE A 50 -7.17 -1.08 0.07
CA ILE A 50 -8.51 -1.60 0.37
C ILE A 50 -8.96 -0.97 1.69
N PRO A 51 -10.11 -0.26 1.72
CA PRO A 51 -10.54 0.46 2.91
C PRO A 51 -10.86 -0.49 4.07
N PHE A 52 -10.56 -0.03 5.28
CA PHE A 52 -10.84 -0.74 6.53
C PHE A 52 -11.48 0.20 7.55
N SER A 53 -12.36 -0.31 8.41
CA SER A 53 -13.13 0.48 9.38
C SER A 53 -12.29 1.05 10.52
N ASP A 54 -11.17 0.36 10.86
CA ASP A 54 -10.34 0.68 12.02
C ASP A 54 -8.87 0.85 11.62
N PRO A 55 -8.54 1.84 10.76
CA PRO A 55 -7.23 1.98 10.14
C PRO A 55 -6.23 2.66 11.09
N VAL A 56 -5.87 1.97 12.17
CA VAL A 56 -5.08 2.48 13.31
C VAL A 56 -3.65 2.91 12.97
N MET A 57 -3.11 2.47 11.83
CA MET A 57 -1.77 2.83 11.37
C MET A 57 -1.77 3.96 10.36
N ASP A 58 -2.94 4.36 9.88
CA ASP A 58 -3.07 5.37 8.84
C ASP A 58 -3.22 6.78 9.41
N GLY A 59 -2.73 7.75 8.65
CA GLY A 59 -2.94 9.17 8.96
C GLY A 59 -4.39 9.62 8.73
N PRO A 60 -4.77 10.80 9.25
CA PRO A 60 -6.16 11.28 9.20
C PRO A 60 -6.77 11.32 7.80
N ILE A 61 -5.99 11.67 6.79
CA ILE A 61 -6.44 11.75 5.39
C ILE A 61 -6.85 10.37 4.87
N ILE A 62 -6.06 9.34 5.16
CA ILE A 62 -6.34 7.97 4.73
C ILE A 62 -7.51 7.39 5.52
N GLN A 63 -7.60 7.72 6.83
CA GLN A 63 -8.74 7.33 7.65
C GLN A 63 -10.05 7.91 7.09
N GLU A 64 -10.07 9.20 6.77
CA GLU A 64 -11.24 9.86 6.16
C GLU A 64 -11.59 9.26 4.80
N ALA A 65 -10.61 9.02 3.95
CA ALA A 65 -10.82 8.38 2.66
C ALA A 65 -11.39 6.95 2.79
N SER A 66 -10.90 6.17 3.75
CA SER A 66 -11.42 4.83 4.06
C SER A 66 -12.86 4.88 4.55
N GLU A 67 -13.18 5.83 5.46
CA GLU A 67 -14.53 6.01 5.98
C GLU A 67 -15.52 6.39 4.87
N LEU A 68 -15.15 7.31 3.99
CA LEU A 68 -15.96 7.70 2.84
C LEU A 68 -16.19 6.51 1.90
N ALA A 69 -15.16 5.78 1.55
CA ALA A 69 -15.25 4.61 0.67
C ALA A 69 -16.18 3.53 1.26
N LEU A 70 -16.07 3.24 2.57
CA LEU A 70 -16.92 2.26 3.24
C LEU A 70 -18.38 2.72 3.30
N ARG A 71 -18.64 4.00 3.56
CA ARG A 71 -20.01 4.58 3.52
C ARG A 71 -20.65 4.43 2.14
N ASP A 72 -19.82 4.51 1.11
CA ASP A 72 -20.22 4.40 -0.28
C ASP A 72 -20.31 2.94 -0.77
N GLY A 73 -20.10 1.98 0.13
CA GLY A 73 -20.31 0.55 -0.12
C GLY A 73 -19.07 -0.18 -0.63
N ALA A 74 -17.88 0.43 -0.56
CA ALA A 74 -16.65 -0.27 -0.88
C ALA A 74 -16.44 -1.46 0.08
N SER A 75 -15.99 -2.56 -0.46
CA SER A 75 -15.66 -3.78 0.27
C SER A 75 -14.47 -4.47 -0.42
N PRO A 76 -13.75 -5.40 0.24
CA PRO A 76 -12.70 -6.15 -0.43
C PRO A 76 -13.16 -6.81 -1.73
N VAL A 77 -14.39 -7.33 -1.75
CA VAL A 77 -14.96 -7.97 -2.94
C VAL A 77 -15.17 -6.99 -4.06
N THR A 78 -15.84 -5.85 -3.80
CA THR A 78 -16.11 -4.85 -4.85
C THR A 78 -14.84 -4.21 -5.39
N VAL A 79 -13.82 -3.98 -4.54
CA VAL A 79 -12.52 -3.46 -4.98
C VAL A 79 -11.82 -4.48 -5.88
N LEU A 80 -11.76 -5.75 -5.49
CA LEU A 80 -11.12 -6.80 -6.28
C LEU A 80 -11.86 -7.07 -7.60
N ASP A 81 -13.20 -7.03 -7.59
CA ASP A 81 -14.00 -7.14 -8.82
C ASP A 81 -13.71 -6.00 -9.80
N THR A 82 -13.55 -4.79 -9.28
CA THR A 82 -13.13 -3.64 -10.09
C THR A 82 -11.73 -3.85 -10.67
N LEU A 83 -10.76 -4.30 -9.88
CA LEU A 83 -9.39 -4.53 -10.34
C LEU A 83 -9.31 -5.57 -11.46
N ARG A 84 -10.17 -6.61 -11.46
CA ARG A 84 -10.24 -7.60 -12.57
C ARG A 84 -10.54 -6.99 -13.92
N THR A 85 -11.15 -5.81 -13.97
CA THR A 85 -11.52 -5.13 -15.21
C THR A 85 -10.45 -4.16 -15.72
N ILE A 86 -9.35 -3.99 -14.97
CA ILE A 86 -8.32 -2.98 -15.23
C ILE A 86 -7.04 -3.66 -15.71
N ASP A 87 -6.55 -3.25 -16.87
CA ASP A 87 -5.18 -3.51 -17.29
C ASP A 87 -4.31 -2.31 -16.85
N ALA A 88 -3.59 -2.45 -15.77
CA ALA A 88 -2.76 -1.37 -15.23
C ALA A 88 -1.46 -1.15 -16.02
N GLY A 89 -1.04 -2.09 -16.87
CA GLY A 89 0.24 -2.04 -17.59
C GLY A 89 1.49 -2.14 -16.72
N VAL A 90 1.33 -2.06 -15.39
CA VAL A 90 2.38 -2.21 -14.37
C VAL A 90 1.87 -3.14 -13.25
N PRO A 91 2.76 -3.75 -12.46
CA PRO A 91 2.37 -4.58 -11.32
C PRO A 91 1.49 -3.84 -10.31
N LEU A 92 0.46 -4.52 -9.80
CA LEU A 92 -0.39 -4.02 -8.73
C LEU A 92 0.02 -4.64 -7.39
N ALA A 93 0.13 -3.80 -6.38
CA ALA A 93 0.22 -4.19 -4.98
C ALA A 93 -1.07 -3.77 -4.25
N VAL A 94 -1.49 -4.54 -3.26
CA VAL A 94 -2.59 -4.15 -2.36
C VAL A 94 -2.03 -3.89 -0.97
N MET A 95 -2.39 -2.76 -0.38
CA MET A 95 -2.22 -2.51 1.04
C MET A 95 -3.57 -2.58 1.74
N THR A 96 -3.64 -3.36 2.81
CA THR A 96 -4.82 -3.46 3.67
C THR A 96 -4.48 -4.08 5.02
N TYR A 97 -5.42 -4.05 5.95
CA TYR A 97 -5.24 -4.63 7.28
C TYR A 97 -5.43 -6.15 7.28
N TYR A 98 -4.63 -6.83 8.10
CA TYR A 98 -4.62 -8.29 8.19
C TYR A 98 -5.98 -8.89 8.55
N ASN A 99 -6.80 -8.14 9.30
CA ASN A 99 -8.17 -8.56 9.62
C ASN A 99 -8.98 -8.94 8.37
N LEU A 100 -8.85 -8.20 7.27
CA LEU A 100 -9.57 -8.51 6.02
C LEU A 100 -9.10 -9.84 5.41
N ALA A 101 -7.80 -10.08 5.38
CA ALA A 101 -7.23 -11.34 4.92
C ALA A 101 -7.64 -12.51 5.84
N PHE A 102 -7.66 -12.29 7.14
CA PHE A 102 -8.07 -13.29 8.13
C PHE A 102 -9.55 -13.67 8.00
N HIS A 103 -10.44 -12.67 7.94
CA HIS A 103 -11.89 -12.91 7.80
C HIS A 103 -12.28 -13.56 6.48
N MET A 104 -11.62 -13.19 5.40
CA MET A 104 -11.89 -13.78 4.09
C MET A 104 -11.33 -15.21 3.97
N GLY A 105 -10.37 -15.56 4.82
CA GLY A 105 -9.54 -16.76 4.75
C GLY A 105 -8.33 -16.54 3.83
N HIS A 106 -7.14 -16.93 4.31
CA HIS A 106 -5.87 -16.59 3.67
C HIS A 106 -5.79 -17.10 2.23
N GLU A 107 -6.15 -18.37 1.97
CA GLU A 107 -6.10 -18.98 0.65
C GLU A 107 -7.06 -18.29 -0.32
N ARG A 108 -8.29 -18.01 0.15
CA ARG A 108 -9.30 -17.33 -0.65
C ARG A 108 -8.87 -15.90 -0.97
N PHE A 109 -8.34 -15.18 0.02
CA PHE A 109 -7.88 -13.82 -0.18
C PHE A 109 -6.70 -13.78 -1.16
N ALA A 110 -5.69 -14.63 -1.00
CA ALA A 110 -4.55 -14.72 -1.88
C ALA A 110 -4.95 -15.07 -3.33
N SER A 111 -5.84 -16.06 -3.52
CA SER A 111 -6.35 -16.40 -4.85
C SER A 111 -7.14 -15.26 -5.48
N SER A 112 -7.98 -14.58 -4.71
CA SER A 112 -8.77 -13.44 -5.20
C SER A 112 -7.90 -12.26 -5.61
N LEU A 113 -6.81 -11.99 -4.87
CA LEU A 113 -5.81 -10.99 -5.25
C LEU A 113 -5.16 -11.35 -6.59
N TYR A 114 -4.70 -12.60 -6.73
CA TYR A 114 -4.05 -13.05 -7.94
C TYR A 114 -4.97 -12.97 -9.16
N GLU A 115 -6.21 -13.41 -9.03
CA GLU A 115 -7.25 -13.32 -10.06
C GLU A 115 -7.58 -11.88 -10.45
N ALA A 116 -7.47 -10.95 -9.50
CA ALA A 116 -7.65 -9.51 -9.73
C ALA A 116 -6.42 -8.82 -10.35
N GLY A 117 -5.39 -9.57 -10.75
CA GLY A 117 -4.18 -9.00 -11.34
C GLY A 117 -3.16 -8.48 -10.33
N VAL A 118 -3.44 -8.57 -9.03
CA VAL A 118 -2.52 -8.16 -7.96
C VAL A 118 -1.37 -9.16 -7.84
N ARG A 119 -0.17 -8.67 -7.55
CA ARG A 119 1.03 -9.50 -7.42
C ARG A 119 1.73 -9.36 -6.07
N ALA A 120 1.37 -8.35 -5.28
CA ALA A 120 1.94 -8.16 -3.94
C ALA A 120 0.88 -7.75 -2.93
N ALA A 121 1.07 -8.14 -1.68
CA ALA A 121 0.25 -7.72 -0.55
C ALA A 121 1.11 -7.12 0.56
N ILE A 122 0.66 -6.00 1.07
CA ILE A 122 1.25 -5.25 2.18
C ILE A 122 0.23 -5.27 3.30
N LEU A 123 0.55 -5.96 4.40
CA LEU A 123 -0.30 -6.07 5.58
C LEU A 123 0.46 -5.41 6.75
N PRO A 124 0.28 -4.10 6.96
CA PRO A 124 1.15 -3.32 7.84
C PRO A 124 1.03 -3.70 9.32
N ASP A 125 -0.09 -4.25 9.72
CA ASP A 125 -0.40 -4.73 11.07
C ASP A 125 -0.04 -6.21 11.30
N LEU A 126 0.49 -6.92 10.28
CA LEU A 126 0.91 -8.32 10.40
C LEU A 126 2.39 -8.42 10.77
N PRO A 127 2.72 -8.76 12.03
CA PRO A 127 4.10 -8.85 12.46
C PRO A 127 4.81 -10.09 11.90
N LEU A 128 6.13 -10.01 11.82
CA LEU A 128 6.98 -11.11 11.30
C LEU A 128 6.71 -12.45 12.00
N GLU A 129 6.41 -12.43 13.28
CA GLU A 129 6.16 -13.61 14.11
C GLU A 129 4.86 -14.32 13.73
N GLU A 130 3.87 -13.57 13.23
CA GLU A 130 2.52 -14.05 12.88
C GLU A 130 2.32 -14.25 11.37
N VAL A 131 3.29 -13.90 10.54
CA VAL A 131 3.15 -13.94 9.08
C VAL A 131 3.02 -15.34 8.49
N GLY A 132 3.37 -16.38 9.26
CA GLY A 132 3.44 -17.76 8.79
C GLY A 132 2.18 -18.28 8.10
N PRO A 133 0.98 -18.19 8.70
CA PRO A 133 -0.26 -18.63 8.06
C PRO A 133 -0.56 -17.93 6.73
N TRP A 134 -0.41 -16.61 6.71
CA TRP A 134 -0.56 -15.82 5.48
C TRP A 134 0.43 -16.24 4.40
N ALA A 135 1.70 -16.35 4.76
CA ALA A 135 2.76 -16.69 3.83
C ALA A 135 2.55 -18.05 3.15
N ARG A 136 2.06 -19.06 3.90
CA ARG A 136 1.73 -20.37 3.34
C ARG A 136 0.62 -20.34 2.29
N ALA A 137 -0.27 -19.37 2.37
CA ALA A 137 -1.33 -19.16 1.39
C ALA A 137 -0.87 -18.26 0.22
N ALA A 138 -0.18 -17.17 0.52
CA ALA A 138 0.24 -16.18 -0.45
C ALA A 138 1.33 -16.69 -1.41
N ASP A 139 2.36 -17.35 -0.87
CA ASP A 139 3.51 -17.79 -1.67
C ASP A 139 3.10 -18.75 -2.82
N PRO A 140 2.32 -19.82 -2.60
CA PRO A 140 1.88 -20.69 -3.69
C PRO A 140 0.84 -20.04 -4.62
N ALA A 141 0.10 -19.05 -4.13
CA ALA A 141 -0.83 -18.28 -4.96
C ALA A 141 -0.12 -17.26 -5.87
N GLY A 142 1.19 -17.07 -5.74
CA GLY A 142 1.96 -16.10 -6.52
C GLY A 142 1.81 -14.66 -6.03
N ILE A 143 1.44 -14.47 -4.77
CA ILE A 143 1.35 -13.15 -4.12
C ILE A 143 2.62 -12.91 -3.31
N GLU A 144 3.36 -11.87 -3.65
CA GLU A 144 4.53 -11.43 -2.91
C GLU A 144 4.12 -10.82 -1.57
N THR A 145 4.67 -11.36 -0.46
CA THR A 145 4.42 -10.80 0.88
C THR A 145 5.47 -9.74 1.19
N VAL A 146 5.09 -8.48 1.11
CA VAL A 146 5.95 -7.34 1.42
C VAL A 146 5.98 -7.12 2.93
N MET A 147 7.18 -7.14 3.52
CA MET A 147 7.34 -6.91 4.96
C MET A 147 7.79 -5.48 5.23
N LEU A 148 7.27 -4.93 6.32
CA LEU A 148 7.64 -3.59 6.80
C LEU A 148 8.84 -3.66 7.74
N ALA A 149 9.75 -2.69 7.58
CA ALA A 149 10.88 -2.48 8.48
C ALA A 149 10.85 -1.06 9.05
N ALA A 150 10.72 -0.94 10.36
CA ALA A 150 10.71 0.34 11.07
C ALA A 150 12.11 0.73 11.56
N PRO A 151 12.42 2.02 11.72
CA PRO A 151 13.70 2.49 12.24
C PRO A 151 14.03 1.97 13.65
N THR A 152 12.99 1.68 14.44
CA THR A 152 13.09 1.12 15.78
C THR A 152 13.36 -0.37 15.82
N ALA A 153 13.33 -1.06 14.66
CA ALA A 153 13.61 -2.49 14.62
C ALA A 153 15.07 -2.78 15.04
N PRO A 154 15.30 -3.74 15.95
CA PRO A 154 16.65 -4.18 16.30
C PRO A 154 17.40 -4.74 15.09
N ASP A 155 18.74 -4.62 15.07
CA ASP A 155 19.55 -5.08 13.94
C ASP A 155 19.42 -6.60 13.71
N GLU A 156 19.29 -7.39 14.76
CA GLU A 156 19.07 -8.84 14.65
C GLU A 156 17.72 -9.24 14.05
N ARG A 157 16.74 -8.31 14.05
CA ARG A 157 15.42 -8.54 13.44
C ARG A 157 15.43 -8.31 11.93
N LEU A 158 16.19 -7.34 11.46
CA LEU A 158 16.19 -6.93 10.06
C LEU A 158 16.52 -8.06 9.07
N PRO A 159 17.53 -8.92 9.30
CA PRO A 159 17.78 -10.07 8.41
C PRO A 159 16.58 -11.02 8.29
N ARG A 160 15.81 -11.22 9.36
CA ARG A 160 14.61 -12.05 9.34
C ARG A 160 13.46 -11.41 8.54
N VAL A 161 13.29 -10.10 8.68
CA VAL A 161 12.33 -9.30 7.87
C VAL A 161 12.70 -9.42 6.39
N VAL A 162 13.96 -9.18 6.06
CA VAL A 162 14.49 -9.28 4.69
C VAL A 162 14.33 -10.69 4.12
N ALA A 163 14.66 -11.72 4.90
CA ALA A 163 14.54 -13.12 4.46
C ALA A 163 13.10 -13.48 4.12
N ARG A 164 12.13 -12.97 4.92
CA ARG A 164 10.71 -13.25 4.71
C ARG A 164 10.09 -12.35 3.62
N SER A 165 10.55 -11.13 3.46
CA SER A 165 10.00 -10.22 2.45
C SER A 165 10.18 -10.76 1.04
N ARG A 166 9.13 -10.63 0.22
CA ARG A 166 9.14 -10.95 -1.20
C ARG A 166 8.74 -9.71 -1.99
N GLY A 167 9.16 -9.65 -3.25
CA GLY A 167 9.01 -8.44 -4.05
C GLY A 167 10.00 -7.36 -3.60
N PHE A 168 9.68 -6.65 -2.55
CA PHE A 168 10.54 -5.61 -1.96
C PHE A 168 10.44 -5.59 -0.43
N VAL A 169 11.30 -4.80 0.21
CA VAL A 169 11.21 -4.49 1.65
C VAL A 169 10.71 -3.06 1.79
N TYR A 170 9.63 -2.89 2.57
CA TYR A 170 9.03 -1.58 2.79
C TYR A 170 9.69 -0.89 3.99
N ALA A 171 10.54 0.08 3.74
CA ALA A 171 11.17 0.89 4.79
C ALA A 171 10.20 2.00 5.20
N VAL A 172 9.65 1.91 6.40
CA VAL A 172 8.72 2.90 6.93
C VAL A 172 9.44 3.93 7.80
N GLY A 173 9.03 5.20 7.72
CA GLY A 173 9.41 6.20 8.70
C GLY A 173 8.68 5.99 10.03
N LEU A 174 9.17 6.60 11.10
CA LEU A 174 8.39 6.69 12.34
C LEU A 174 7.17 7.57 12.09
N LEU A 175 5.99 7.04 12.41
CA LEU A 175 4.77 7.82 12.48
C LEU A 175 4.85 8.73 13.70
N GLY A 176 5.36 9.97 13.52
CA GLY A 176 5.35 11.00 14.53
C GLY A 176 4.04 11.78 14.50
N VAL A 177 3.61 12.31 15.65
CA VAL A 177 2.52 13.29 15.73
C VAL A 177 2.82 14.50 14.83
N THR A 178 1.78 15.05 14.23
CA THR A 178 1.79 16.21 13.33
C THR A 178 2.79 17.30 13.74
N GLY A 179 3.84 17.51 12.94
CA GLY A 179 4.84 18.58 13.15
C GLY A 179 6.30 18.21 12.81
N GLU A 180 6.65 16.93 12.68
CA GLU A 180 8.03 16.46 12.49
C GLU A 180 8.30 15.90 11.07
N ARG A 181 7.87 16.60 10.01
CA ARG A 181 8.07 16.14 8.62
C ARG A 181 9.55 15.97 8.25
N ASP A 182 10.44 16.80 8.78
CA ASP A 182 11.88 16.71 8.51
C ASP A 182 12.52 15.54 9.28
N ALA A 183 12.10 15.29 10.52
CA ALA A 183 12.56 14.15 11.32
C ALA A 183 12.08 12.80 10.76
N LEU A 184 10.90 12.73 10.14
CA LEU A 184 10.38 11.56 9.47
C LEU A 184 11.24 11.15 8.27
N ALA A 185 11.62 12.11 7.44
CA ALA A 185 12.51 11.86 6.30
C ALA A 185 13.87 11.29 6.76
N ALA A 186 14.45 11.84 7.82
CA ALA A 186 15.72 11.36 8.35
C ALA A 186 15.64 9.92 8.87
N SER A 187 14.60 9.54 9.59
CA SER A 187 14.43 8.17 10.11
C SER A 187 14.22 7.14 9.00
N SER A 188 13.50 7.52 7.94
CA SER A 188 13.29 6.68 6.76
C SER A 188 14.60 6.41 6.02
N LEU A 189 15.46 7.42 5.89
CA LEU A 189 16.78 7.27 5.28
C LEU A 189 17.72 6.38 6.12
N VAL A 190 17.61 6.44 7.45
CA VAL A 190 18.38 5.57 8.35
C VAL A 190 18.01 4.11 8.15
N ILE A 191 16.71 3.77 8.20
CA ILE A 191 16.30 2.37 8.02
C ILE A 191 16.59 1.86 6.61
N ALA A 192 16.44 2.69 5.57
CA ALA A 192 16.79 2.31 4.20
C ALA A 192 18.27 1.94 4.08
N ARG A 193 19.19 2.74 4.64
CA ARG A 193 20.64 2.42 4.65
C ARG A 193 20.93 1.13 5.40
N ARG A 194 20.29 0.89 6.57
CA ARG A 194 20.46 -0.35 7.34
C ARG A 194 20.03 -1.57 6.54
N LEU A 195 18.91 -1.47 5.82
CA LEU A 195 18.41 -2.54 4.95
C LEU A 195 19.35 -2.77 3.77
N LYS A 196 19.71 -1.72 3.04
CA LYS A 196 20.62 -1.83 1.88
C LYS A 196 22.00 -2.40 2.24
N ALA A 197 22.43 -2.28 3.50
CA ALA A 197 23.68 -2.89 3.97
C ALA A 197 23.59 -4.42 4.12
N ILE A 198 22.38 -5.02 4.12
CA ILE A 198 22.18 -6.44 4.41
C ILE A 198 21.40 -7.18 3.32
N THR A 199 20.95 -6.49 2.24
CA THR A 199 20.17 -7.13 1.17
C THR A 199 20.35 -6.44 -0.17
N ASP A 200 20.30 -7.26 -1.24
CA ASP A 200 20.17 -6.80 -2.63
C ASP A 200 18.71 -6.70 -3.11
N LYS A 201 17.73 -7.11 -2.27
CA LYS A 201 16.31 -6.92 -2.60
C LYS A 201 16.01 -5.43 -2.72
N PRO A 202 15.04 -5.06 -3.58
CA PRO A 202 14.58 -3.68 -3.63
C PRO A 202 14.12 -3.20 -2.24
N VAL A 203 14.55 -2.02 -1.84
CA VAL A 203 14.13 -1.33 -0.63
C VAL A 203 13.38 -0.07 -1.07
N LEU A 204 12.09 -0.01 -0.77
CA LEU A 204 11.27 1.15 -1.06
C LEU A 204 10.94 1.90 0.23
N VAL A 205 11.07 3.22 0.19
CA VAL A 205 10.73 4.09 1.31
C VAL A 205 9.32 4.61 1.11
N GLY A 206 8.46 4.36 2.07
CA GLY A 206 7.12 4.92 2.12
C GLY A 206 6.88 5.69 3.42
N VAL A 207 5.77 6.42 3.43
CA VAL A 207 5.34 7.31 4.52
C VAL A 207 6.16 8.58 4.62
N GLY A 208 5.56 9.68 4.18
CA GLY A 208 6.09 11.04 4.35
C GLY A 208 6.88 11.60 3.17
N VAL A 209 7.01 10.87 2.05
CA VAL A 209 7.50 11.46 0.80
C VAL A 209 6.37 12.26 0.17
N SER A 210 6.46 13.58 0.20
CA SER A 210 5.39 14.49 -0.24
C SER A 210 5.83 15.49 -1.31
N ASN A 211 7.09 15.48 -1.70
CA ASN A 211 7.62 16.35 -2.75
C ASN A 211 8.82 15.73 -3.47
N ALA A 212 9.15 16.29 -4.63
CA ALA A 212 10.23 15.80 -5.50
C ALA A 212 11.62 15.84 -4.85
N GLN A 213 11.88 16.80 -3.96
CA GLN A 213 13.16 16.89 -3.25
C GLN A 213 13.34 15.72 -2.29
N GLN A 214 12.31 15.39 -1.51
CA GLN A 214 12.32 14.23 -0.62
C GLN A 214 12.47 12.92 -1.40
N ALA A 215 11.79 12.79 -2.54
CA ALA A 215 11.96 11.64 -3.43
C ALA A 215 13.40 11.51 -3.94
N ALA A 216 14.03 12.64 -4.33
CA ALA A 216 15.42 12.66 -4.73
C ALA A 216 16.39 12.28 -3.59
N GLU A 217 16.12 12.69 -2.35
CA GLU A 217 16.90 12.30 -1.18
C GLU A 217 16.78 10.80 -0.89
N VAL A 218 15.57 10.25 -0.98
CA VAL A 218 15.33 8.82 -0.83
C VAL A 218 16.07 8.01 -1.90
N SER A 219 16.05 8.45 -3.15
CA SER A 219 16.71 7.73 -4.27
C SER A 219 18.22 7.62 -4.14
N GLN A 220 18.87 8.40 -3.26
CA GLN A 220 20.29 8.29 -2.97
C GLN A 220 20.63 7.09 -2.06
N VAL A 221 19.64 6.53 -1.36
CA VAL A 221 19.86 5.51 -0.31
C VAL A 221 18.93 4.30 -0.41
N ALA A 222 17.93 4.35 -1.27
CA ALA A 222 16.95 3.30 -1.49
C ALA A 222 16.73 3.11 -3.00
N ASP A 223 16.07 2.04 -3.38
CA ASP A 223 15.80 1.71 -4.79
C ASP A 223 14.57 2.44 -5.33
N GLY A 224 13.76 3.01 -4.45
CA GLY A 224 12.58 3.79 -4.84
C GLY A 224 11.80 4.32 -3.63
N CYS A 225 10.73 5.04 -3.91
CA CYS A 225 9.81 5.57 -2.92
C CYS A 225 8.36 5.27 -3.30
N VAL A 226 7.53 5.18 -2.27
CA VAL A 226 6.06 5.13 -2.39
C VAL A 226 5.54 6.54 -2.10
N ILE A 227 4.81 7.10 -3.07
CA ILE A 227 4.30 8.48 -3.05
C ILE A 227 2.76 8.47 -3.15
#